data_3022fc5724a5e8902a7431833edcea88
#
_entry.id   3022fc5724a5e8902a7431833edcea88
#
_cell.length_a   1.000
_cell.length_b   1.000
_cell.length_c   1.000
_cell.angle_alpha   90.00
_cell.angle_beta   90.00
_cell.angle_gamma   90.00
#
_symmetry.space_group_name_H-M   'P 1'
#
loop_
_entity.id
_entity.type
_entity.pdbx_description
1 polymer ?
#
loop_
_entity_poly.entity_id
_entity_poly.type
_entity_poly.pdbx_seq_one_letter_code
_entity_poly.pdbx_strand_id
1 'polypeptide(L)'
;MAERIAGMKKARRCILTGSLCLVAVAIASGAQGRENPAEVISWNRCLGQRPGFYATSEAVRIADNVLLYQRNTGGWSKNVDMARVLSEQDKAKLRKAKSKKDSTLDNSATHTQIRYLAKVYYATRLERFRQALLRGIDYLLEAQYANGGWPQTYPGLRGYSKFITFNDGAMIGAMSVLRDIAEKKPTYAFADEVRRQKANNAVQKGIECILKCQIVVNGKKTAWCAQHDEKTFIPRKARSYELPSISGSESVGVVRFLMSIDNPSPEAIEAIQSAVAWFGRVKLTGIRQINKPDSSLESGYDKVIIKDATAPPVWARFYQIGTNKPIFCSRDGIPKATLAEISYERRTGYSWLGYYATSLLAKDYPAWQKKWAPEKDLLSK
;
A
#
# COMPACT_ATOMS: atom_id res chain seq x y z
N MET A 1 -51.90 -4.21 -42.81
CA MET A 1 -53.32 -4.37 -42.40
C MET A 1 -53.34 -3.79 -41.00
N ALA A 2 -53.67 -2.61 -40.91
CA ALA A 2 -54.97 -1.94 -40.80
C ALA A 2 -55.42 -2.00 -39.36
N GLU A 3 -55.32 -0.88 -38.69
CA GLU A 3 -56.39 0.14 -38.56
C GLU A 3 -57.29 -0.19 -37.35
N ARG A 4 -57.74 0.67 -36.50
CA ARG A 4 -58.10 2.10 -36.46
C ARG A 4 -58.76 2.35 -35.10
N ILE A 5 -58.52 3.44 -34.49
CA ILE A 5 -59.26 4.70 -34.44
C ILE A 5 -60.28 4.81 -33.28
N ALA A 6 -60.06 5.81 -32.49
CA ALA A 6 -60.90 6.96 -32.12
C ALA A 6 -61.98 6.73 -31.04
N GLY A 7 -62.34 7.64 -30.21
CA GLY A 7 -62.22 9.08 -30.16
C GLY A 7 -63.22 9.65 -29.15
N MET A 8 -62.92 10.85 -28.66
CA MET A 8 -63.81 11.99 -28.39
C MET A 8 -65.07 11.79 -27.49
N LYS A 9 -65.44 12.63 -26.58
CA LYS A 9 -65.63 14.12 -26.55
C LYS A 9 -66.02 14.59 -25.14
N LYS A 10 -65.54 15.75 -24.81
CA LYS A 10 -66.12 16.91 -24.10
C LYS A 10 -67.42 16.81 -23.33
N ALA A 11 -67.44 17.41 -22.14
CA ALA A 11 -68.39 18.48 -21.79
C ALA A 11 -67.92 19.32 -20.59
N ARG A 12 -67.97 20.64 -20.75
CA ARG A 12 -67.81 21.69 -19.75
C ARG A 12 -69.06 21.81 -18.87
N ARG A 13 -68.88 22.23 -17.61
CA ARG A 13 -69.80 23.22 -16.98
C ARG A 13 -69.06 23.88 -15.79
N CYS A 14 -69.01 25.21 -15.90
CA CYS A 14 -68.73 26.11 -14.81
C CYS A 14 -69.96 26.20 -13.86
N ILE A 15 -69.71 26.42 -12.59
CA ILE A 15 -70.52 27.31 -11.74
C ILE A 15 -69.64 27.84 -10.61
N LEU A 16 -69.80 29.11 -10.35
CA LEU A 16 -69.11 30.02 -9.40
C LEU A 16 -69.54 29.79 -7.93
N THR A 17 -68.68 30.37 -7.07
CA THR A 17 -68.90 31.13 -5.83
C THR A 17 -68.68 30.41 -4.50
N GLY A 18 -67.89 31.09 -3.71
CA GLY A 18 -67.81 30.90 -2.24
C GLY A 18 -66.44 31.14 -1.63
N SER A 19 -66.03 32.43 -1.48
CA SER A 19 -64.91 32.77 -0.63
C SER A 19 -65.15 32.39 0.81
N LEU A 20 -64.24 31.62 1.37
CA LEU A 20 -64.07 31.50 2.83
C LEU A 20 -62.57 31.54 3.13
N CYS A 21 -62.09 32.69 3.68
CA CYS A 21 -60.76 32.80 4.23
C CYS A 21 -60.61 31.89 5.44
N LEU A 22 -59.83 30.82 5.32
CA LEU A 22 -59.33 30.03 6.44
C LEU A 22 -57.81 30.38 6.58
N VAL A 23 -57.50 31.06 7.63
CA VAL A 23 -56.13 31.32 8.09
C VAL A 23 -55.54 29.98 8.52
N ALA A 24 -54.72 29.35 7.68
CA ALA A 24 -53.94 28.18 8.05
C ALA A 24 -52.67 28.64 8.79
N VAL A 25 -52.65 28.42 10.07
CA VAL A 25 -51.44 28.50 10.92
C VAL A 25 -50.52 27.37 10.45
N ALA A 26 -49.47 27.70 9.71
CA ALA A 26 -48.42 26.76 9.34
C ALA A 26 -47.59 26.47 10.63
N ILE A 27 -47.84 25.31 11.23
CA ILE A 27 -46.94 24.72 12.19
C ILE A 27 -45.75 24.26 11.38
N ALA A 28 -44.63 24.99 11.43
CA ALA A 28 -43.34 24.56 10.91
C ALA A 28 -42.86 23.33 11.73
N SER A 29 -43.19 22.14 11.28
CA SER A 29 -42.58 20.91 11.73
C SER A 29 -41.10 20.98 11.31
N GLY A 30 -40.24 21.31 12.27
CA GLY A 30 -38.80 21.19 12.07
C GLY A 30 -38.48 19.78 11.62
N ALA A 31 -38.15 19.64 10.34
CA ALA A 31 -37.50 18.43 9.83
C ALA A 31 -36.13 18.36 10.52
N GLN A 32 -36.09 17.65 11.66
CA GLN A 32 -34.80 17.15 12.15
C GLN A 32 -34.25 16.24 11.06
N GLY A 33 -33.29 16.79 10.30
CA GLY A 33 -32.49 15.99 9.40
C GLY A 33 -31.92 14.84 10.21
N ARG A 34 -32.37 13.63 9.96
CA ARG A 34 -31.67 12.42 10.39
C ARG A 34 -30.29 12.53 9.73
N GLU A 35 -29.29 12.97 10.51
CA GLU A 35 -27.90 12.74 10.16
C GLU A 35 -27.79 11.22 10.00
N ASN A 36 -27.62 10.77 8.78
CA ASN A 36 -27.18 9.40 8.51
C ASN A 36 -25.95 9.17 9.41
N PRO A 37 -25.89 8.09 10.18
CA PRO A 37 -24.70 7.80 10.97
C PRO A 37 -23.53 7.82 10.02
N ALA A 38 -22.62 8.78 10.22
CA ALA A 38 -21.45 8.97 9.37
C ALA A 38 -20.77 7.62 9.18
N GLU A 39 -20.65 7.15 7.95
CA GLU A 39 -20.02 5.87 7.63
C GLU A 39 -18.64 5.84 8.30
N VAL A 40 -18.45 4.97 9.28
CA VAL A 40 -17.23 4.89 10.08
C VAL A 40 -16.09 4.51 9.13
N ILE A 41 -15.23 5.48 8.83
CA ILE A 41 -14.09 5.27 7.93
C ILE A 41 -13.07 4.39 8.65
N SER A 42 -12.68 3.27 8.04
CA SER A 42 -11.60 2.42 8.55
C SER A 42 -10.23 3.00 8.19
N TRP A 43 -9.19 2.67 8.97
CA TRP A 43 -7.84 3.22 8.80
C TRP A 43 -7.26 3.05 7.38
N ASN A 44 -7.49 1.90 6.76
CA ASN A 44 -7.00 1.63 5.40
C ASN A 44 -7.62 2.54 4.31
N ARG A 45 -8.76 3.19 4.59
CA ARG A 45 -9.43 4.14 3.69
C ARG A 45 -9.06 5.60 3.98
N CYS A 46 -8.39 5.89 5.10
CA CYS A 46 -8.13 7.28 5.55
C CYS A 46 -7.25 8.09 4.60
N LEU A 47 -6.24 7.48 3.97
CA LEU A 47 -5.33 8.17 3.04
C LEU A 47 -5.95 8.46 1.67
N GLY A 48 -7.01 7.73 1.29
CA GLY A 48 -7.71 7.87 0.01
C GLY A 48 -8.85 8.88 0.00
N GLN A 49 -9.02 9.67 1.06
CA GLN A 49 -10.10 10.65 1.17
C GLN A 49 -9.82 11.90 0.31
N ARG A 50 -10.91 12.60 -0.07
CA ARG A 50 -10.83 13.88 -0.80
C ARG A 50 -10.12 14.94 0.08
N PRO A 51 -9.46 15.95 -0.52
CA PRO A 51 -8.69 16.95 0.24
C PRO A 51 -9.47 17.62 1.36
N GLY A 52 -10.73 17.98 1.14
CA GLY A 52 -11.58 18.63 2.14
C GLY A 52 -11.84 17.79 3.40
N PHE A 53 -11.74 16.46 3.31
CA PHE A 53 -11.90 15.57 4.47
C PHE A 53 -10.88 15.89 5.57
N TYR A 54 -9.64 16.20 5.23
CA TYR A 54 -8.57 16.35 6.22
C TYR A 54 -8.70 17.60 7.11
N ALA A 55 -9.65 18.51 6.81
CA ALA A 55 -10.01 19.64 7.65
C ALA A 55 -11.21 19.36 8.58
N THR A 56 -11.88 18.22 8.45
CA THR A 56 -13.08 17.89 9.24
C THR A 56 -12.76 17.50 10.68
N SER A 57 -13.74 17.65 11.58
CA SER A 57 -13.64 17.18 12.96
C SER A 57 -13.33 15.69 13.05
N GLU A 58 -13.88 14.87 12.15
CA GLU A 58 -13.61 13.43 12.10
C GLU A 58 -12.14 13.14 11.71
N ALA A 59 -11.59 13.84 10.75
CA ALA A 59 -10.16 13.69 10.40
C ALA A 59 -9.26 14.11 11.57
N VAL A 60 -9.61 15.17 12.29
CA VAL A 60 -8.89 15.63 13.48
C VAL A 60 -8.99 14.58 14.60
N ARG A 61 -10.17 14.02 14.86
CA ARG A 61 -10.38 12.94 15.85
C ARG A 61 -9.49 11.73 15.55
N ILE A 62 -9.45 11.31 14.27
CA ILE A 62 -8.59 10.20 13.82
C ILE A 62 -7.09 10.56 13.99
N ALA A 63 -6.70 11.78 13.67
CA ALA A 63 -5.33 12.24 13.86
C ALA A 63 -4.93 12.27 15.34
N ASP A 64 -5.82 12.68 16.24
CA ASP A 64 -5.58 12.61 17.68
C ASP A 64 -5.42 11.16 18.16
N ASN A 65 -6.18 10.20 17.60
CA ASN A 65 -5.93 8.79 17.84
C ASN A 65 -4.53 8.38 17.37
N VAL A 66 -4.12 8.78 16.15
CA VAL A 66 -2.77 8.48 15.63
C VAL A 66 -1.69 8.98 16.59
N LEU A 67 -1.87 10.16 17.21
CA LEU A 67 -0.96 10.66 18.25
C LEU A 67 -0.91 9.74 19.47
N LEU A 68 -2.07 9.22 19.91
CA LEU A 68 -2.14 8.30 21.06
C LEU A 68 -1.40 6.98 20.77
N TYR A 69 -1.45 6.48 19.54
CA TYR A 69 -0.74 5.26 19.12
C TYR A 69 0.76 5.46 18.91
N GLN A 70 1.25 6.70 18.69
CA GLN A 70 2.67 6.96 18.47
C GLN A 70 3.51 6.55 19.68
N ARG A 71 4.56 5.78 19.48
CA ARG A 71 5.50 5.38 20.53
C ARG A 71 6.49 6.49 20.85
N ASN A 72 7.17 6.38 22.00
CA ASN A 72 8.25 7.31 22.37
C ASN A 72 9.44 7.26 21.39
N THR A 73 9.58 6.18 20.63
CA THR A 73 10.53 6.06 19.52
C THR A 73 10.21 6.97 18.32
N GLY A 74 9.00 7.54 18.27
CA GLY A 74 8.52 8.31 17.13
C GLY A 74 7.71 7.50 16.09
N GLY A 75 7.88 6.19 16.05
CA GLY A 75 7.17 5.30 15.12
C GLY A 75 5.84 4.76 15.67
N TRP A 76 5.21 3.86 14.92
CA TRP A 76 3.93 3.21 15.25
C TRP A 76 4.00 1.70 15.10
N SER A 77 3.14 1.00 15.86
CA SER A 77 2.91 -0.43 15.68
C SER A 77 1.98 -0.70 14.50
N LYS A 78 2.06 -1.94 13.94
CA LYS A 78 1.24 -2.39 12.81
C LYS A 78 -0.11 -2.97 13.21
N ASN A 79 -0.97 -3.21 12.20
CA ASN A 79 -2.24 -3.94 12.31
C ASN A 79 -3.23 -3.31 13.30
N VAL A 80 -3.31 -1.98 13.32
CA VAL A 80 -4.22 -1.23 14.18
C VAL A 80 -5.14 -0.39 13.33
N ASP A 81 -6.45 -0.50 13.54
CA ASP A 81 -7.41 0.47 13.02
C ASP A 81 -7.42 1.71 13.92
N MET A 82 -6.67 2.74 13.51
CA MET A 82 -6.54 3.99 14.25
C MET A 82 -7.73 4.92 14.04
N ALA A 83 -8.64 4.61 13.12
CA ALA A 83 -9.84 5.39 12.85
C ALA A 83 -11.00 5.06 13.79
N ARG A 84 -10.95 3.93 14.50
CA ARG A 84 -12.01 3.54 15.45
C ARG A 84 -12.23 4.59 16.54
N VAL A 85 -13.44 4.65 17.08
CA VAL A 85 -13.73 5.46 18.26
C VAL A 85 -13.10 4.82 19.50
N LEU A 86 -12.31 5.60 20.25
CA LEU A 86 -11.60 5.11 21.44
C LEU A 86 -12.38 5.51 22.73
N SER A 87 -12.60 4.53 23.62
CA SER A 87 -13.05 4.78 24.97
C SER A 87 -11.95 5.45 25.82
N GLU A 88 -12.29 6.07 26.95
CA GLU A 88 -11.28 6.62 27.88
C GLU A 88 -10.36 5.52 28.42
N GLN A 89 -10.88 4.30 28.61
CA GLN A 89 -10.08 3.16 29.01
C GLN A 89 -9.04 2.78 27.92
N ASP A 90 -9.45 2.80 26.63
CA ASP A 90 -8.53 2.57 25.51
C ASP A 90 -7.44 3.65 25.48
N LYS A 91 -7.81 4.91 25.60
CA LYS A 91 -6.86 6.03 25.64
C LYS A 91 -5.86 5.91 26.80
N ALA A 92 -6.34 5.51 27.99
CA ALA A 92 -5.47 5.27 29.14
C ALA A 92 -4.48 4.11 28.89
N LYS A 93 -4.93 3.00 28.29
CA LYS A 93 -4.06 1.88 27.88
C LYS A 93 -3.01 2.34 26.88
N LEU A 94 -3.37 3.15 25.89
CA LEU A 94 -2.46 3.67 24.87
C LEU A 94 -1.40 4.61 25.46
N ARG A 95 -1.78 5.49 26.42
CA ARG A 95 -0.82 6.35 27.12
C ARG A 95 0.24 5.51 27.86
N LYS A 96 -0.16 4.42 28.53
CA LYS A 96 0.76 3.48 29.20
C LYS A 96 1.65 2.70 28.22
N ALA A 97 1.18 2.49 26.98
CA ALA A 97 1.91 1.74 25.97
C ALA A 97 2.95 2.56 25.19
N LYS A 98 3.13 3.85 25.47
CA LYS A 98 4.06 4.74 24.78
C LYS A 98 5.53 4.26 24.80
N SER A 99 5.94 3.62 25.87
CA SER A 99 7.32 3.12 26.08
C SER A 99 7.62 1.81 25.35
N LYS A 100 6.60 1.16 24.74
CA LYS A 100 6.83 -0.08 23.96
C LYS A 100 7.78 0.15 22.78
N LYS A 101 8.66 -0.83 22.53
CA LYS A 101 9.63 -0.82 21.43
C LYS A 101 9.13 -1.69 20.27
N ASP A 102 7.85 -1.51 19.88
CA ASP A 102 7.14 -2.27 18.83
C ASP A 102 6.86 -1.44 17.55
N SER A 103 7.58 -0.32 17.39
CA SER A 103 7.49 0.49 16.17
C SER A 103 8.06 -0.27 14.99
N THR A 104 7.40 -0.16 13.82
CA THR A 104 7.75 -0.95 12.65
C THR A 104 7.41 -0.22 11.35
N LEU A 105 8.00 -0.68 10.24
CA LEU A 105 7.64 -0.30 8.88
C LEU A 105 6.76 -1.35 8.19
N ASP A 106 6.54 -2.50 8.85
CA ASP A 106 5.77 -3.62 8.34
C ASP A 106 4.28 -3.29 8.17
N ASN A 107 3.62 -3.93 7.20
CA ASN A 107 2.22 -3.71 6.88
C ASN A 107 1.86 -2.21 6.74
N SER A 108 2.73 -1.46 6.09
CA SER A 108 2.58 -0.01 5.87
C SER A 108 2.53 0.83 7.16
N ALA A 109 2.94 0.31 8.31
CA ALA A 109 3.01 1.08 9.54
C ALA A 109 4.07 2.20 9.45
N THR A 110 3.95 3.19 10.29
CA THR A 110 4.77 4.39 10.42
C THR A 110 4.65 5.34 9.23
N HIS A 111 4.97 4.93 8.02
CA HIS A 111 4.92 5.82 6.85
C HIS A 111 3.49 6.24 6.47
N THR A 112 2.45 5.40 6.71
CA THR A 112 1.05 5.79 6.48
C THR A 112 0.55 6.77 7.55
N GLN A 113 0.96 6.60 8.80
CA GLN A 113 0.65 7.52 9.88
C GLN A 113 1.26 8.91 9.64
N ILE A 114 2.52 8.96 9.22
CA ILE A 114 3.18 10.21 8.83
C ILE A 114 2.42 10.89 7.69
N ARG A 115 2.06 10.15 6.64
CA ARG A 115 1.29 10.70 5.50
C ARG A 115 -0.08 11.23 5.91
N TYR A 116 -0.78 10.52 6.79
CA TYR A 116 -2.08 10.96 7.28
C TYR A 116 -1.97 12.25 8.09
N LEU A 117 -1.07 12.27 9.07
CA LEU A 117 -0.82 13.46 9.89
C LEU A 117 -0.37 14.65 9.04
N ALA A 118 0.44 14.44 7.99
CA ALA A 118 0.88 15.51 7.09
C ALA A 118 -0.31 16.15 6.35
N LYS A 119 -1.25 15.36 5.86
CA LYS A 119 -2.47 15.86 5.22
C LYS A 119 -3.35 16.65 6.20
N VAL A 120 -3.56 16.12 7.43
CA VAL A 120 -4.36 16.79 8.44
C VAL A 120 -3.66 18.09 8.92
N TYR A 121 -2.36 18.04 9.16
CA TYR A 121 -1.60 19.26 9.53
C TYR A 121 -1.64 20.30 8.41
N TYR A 122 -1.47 19.90 7.17
CA TYR A 122 -1.55 20.81 6.02
C TYR A 122 -2.91 21.53 5.95
N ALA A 123 -4.00 20.81 6.27
CA ALA A 123 -5.36 21.38 6.23
C ALA A 123 -5.72 22.21 7.46
N THR A 124 -5.19 21.87 8.66
CA THR A 124 -5.66 22.45 9.93
C THR A 124 -4.66 23.35 10.63
N ARG A 125 -3.37 23.20 10.34
CA ARG A 125 -2.25 23.89 11.02
C ARG A 125 -2.15 23.65 12.53
N LEU A 126 -2.75 22.59 13.04
CA LEU A 126 -2.73 22.25 14.46
C LEU A 126 -1.33 21.75 14.87
N GLU A 127 -0.63 22.51 15.69
CA GLU A 127 0.80 22.31 16.03
C GLU A 127 1.10 20.94 16.66
N ARG A 128 0.15 20.34 17.40
CA ARG A 128 0.33 19.00 17.97
C ARG A 128 0.59 17.92 16.88
N PHE A 129 0.04 18.08 15.68
CA PHE A 129 0.28 17.16 14.58
C PHE A 129 1.67 17.37 13.97
N ARG A 130 2.13 18.61 13.88
CA ARG A 130 3.49 18.92 13.42
C ARG A 130 4.54 18.28 14.34
N GLN A 131 4.38 18.38 15.65
CA GLN A 131 5.31 17.77 16.61
C GLN A 131 5.36 16.24 16.46
N ALA A 132 4.22 15.58 16.27
CA ALA A 132 4.16 14.14 16.01
C ALA A 132 4.82 13.75 14.67
N LEU A 133 4.61 14.57 13.64
CA LEU A 133 5.26 14.41 12.33
C LEU A 133 6.78 14.47 12.42
N LEU A 134 7.32 15.48 13.10
CA LEU A 134 8.76 15.63 13.25
C LEU A 134 9.37 14.40 13.93
N ARG A 135 8.76 13.90 15.02
CA ARG A 135 9.21 12.64 15.65
C ARG A 135 9.12 11.42 14.73
N GLY A 136 8.07 11.35 13.89
CA GLY A 136 7.94 10.27 12.92
C GLY A 136 9.00 10.32 11.82
N ILE A 137 9.35 11.51 11.35
CA ILE A 137 10.41 11.73 10.37
C ILE A 137 11.77 11.35 10.99
N ASP A 138 12.05 11.82 12.20
CA ASP A 138 13.28 11.49 12.93
C ASP A 138 13.42 9.97 13.12
N TYR A 139 12.32 9.27 13.46
CA TYR A 139 12.30 7.81 13.52
C TYR A 139 12.70 7.15 12.19
N LEU A 140 12.20 7.63 11.04
CA LEU A 140 12.60 7.08 9.74
C LEU A 140 14.08 7.29 9.45
N LEU A 141 14.62 8.45 9.81
CA LEU A 141 16.04 8.78 9.63
C LEU A 141 16.94 7.94 10.55
N GLU A 142 16.55 7.73 11.81
CA GLU A 142 17.30 6.94 12.78
C GLU A 142 17.26 5.43 12.47
N ALA A 143 16.16 4.94 11.89
CA ALA A 143 16.00 3.53 11.54
C ALA A 143 16.84 3.10 10.34
N GLN A 144 17.40 4.03 9.56
CA GLN A 144 18.20 3.73 8.38
C GLN A 144 19.58 3.19 8.78
N TYR A 145 19.98 2.08 8.20
CA TYR A 145 21.35 1.58 8.31
C TYR A 145 22.34 2.49 7.58
N ALA A 146 23.60 2.45 8.00
CA ALA A 146 24.68 3.23 7.38
C ALA A 146 24.82 2.95 5.87
N ASN A 147 24.48 1.73 5.42
CA ASN A 147 24.49 1.29 4.03
C ASN A 147 23.24 1.70 3.23
N GLY A 148 22.32 2.45 3.83
CA GLY A 148 21.12 2.98 3.16
C GLY A 148 19.87 2.10 3.28
N GLY A 149 19.94 0.89 3.82
CA GLY A 149 18.79 0.00 4.00
C GLY A 149 17.95 0.35 5.24
N TRP A 150 16.75 -0.20 5.31
CA TRP A 150 15.88 -0.12 6.49
C TRP A 150 15.47 -1.51 6.97
N PRO A 151 15.51 -1.75 8.31
CA PRO A 151 14.94 -2.95 8.90
C PRO A 151 13.41 -2.91 8.88
N GLN A 152 12.79 -4.06 9.11
CA GLN A 152 11.35 -4.14 9.28
C GLN A 152 10.86 -3.48 10.58
N THR A 153 11.64 -3.61 11.66
CA THR A 153 11.30 -3.11 13.00
C THR A 153 12.51 -2.37 13.60
N TYR A 154 12.31 -1.20 14.18
CA TYR A 154 13.34 -0.42 14.86
C TYR A 154 12.73 0.22 16.14
N PRO A 155 13.46 0.22 17.28
CA PRO A 155 14.80 -0.32 17.52
C PRO A 155 14.85 -1.83 17.84
N GLY A 156 13.73 -2.54 17.83
CA GLY A 156 13.60 -3.95 18.24
C GLY A 156 14.13 -4.97 17.20
N LEU A 157 15.37 -4.87 16.78
CA LEU A 157 16.01 -5.74 15.78
C LEU A 157 16.10 -7.20 16.26
N ARG A 158 15.24 -8.10 15.73
CA ARG A 158 15.22 -9.52 16.09
C ARG A 158 14.96 -10.40 14.86
N GLY A 159 15.62 -11.57 14.81
CA GLY A 159 15.42 -12.52 13.72
C GLY A 159 15.49 -11.87 12.35
N TYR A 160 14.50 -12.13 11.50
CA TYR A 160 14.45 -11.57 10.16
C TYR A 160 14.04 -10.08 10.13
N SER A 161 13.50 -9.53 11.23
CA SER A 161 13.08 -8.12 11.26
C SER A 161 14.25 -7.12 11.17
N LYS A 162 15.48 -7.60 11.37
CA LYS A 162 16.71 -6.81 11.20
C LYS A 162 17.17 -6.69 9.74
N PHE A 163 16.70 -7.52 8.85
CA PHE A 163 17.13 -7.49 7.45
C PHE A 163 16.62 -6.25 6.73
N ILE A 164 17.35 -5.81 5.69
CA ILE A 164 16.86 -4.81 4.74
C ILE A 164 15.56 -5.36 4.16
N THR A 165 14.45 -4.66 4.32
CA THR A 165 13.11 -5.20 4.10
C THR A 165 12.36 -4.46 3.01
N PHE A 166 12.12 -5.13 1.89
CA PHE A 166 11.20 -4.68 0.85
C PHE A 166 9.78 -5.23 1.06
N ASN A 167 9.62 -6.28 1.88
CA ASN A 167 8.31 -6.87 2.18
C ASN A 167 7.30 -5.79 2.60
N ASP A 168 6.06 -5.92 2.09
CA ASP A 168 4.94 -5.01 2.35
C ASP A 168 5.28 -3.51 2.15
N GLY A 169 6.28 -3.23 1.30
CA GLY A 169 6.70 -1.88 0.97
C GLY A 169 7.41 -1.14 2.11
N ALA A 170 7.95 -1.83 3.11
CA ALA A 170 8.54 -1.23 4.31
C ALA A 170 9.58 -0.14 3.98
N MET A 171 10.69 -0.50 3.34
CA MET A 171 11.72 0.44 2.92
C MET A 171 11.20 1.46 1.90
N ILE A 172 10.43 1.01 0.92
CA ILE A 172 9.90 1.87 -0.15
C ILE A 172 8.93 2.92 0.40
N GLY A 173 8.13 2.56 1.40
CA GLY A 173 7.24 3.50 2.10
C GLY A 173 8.01 4.59 2.86
N ALA A 174 9.06 4.21 3.59
CA ALA A 174 9.96 5.14 4.28
C ALA A 174 10.64 6.09 3.29
N MET A 175 11.28 5.54 2.26
CA MET A 175 11.97 6.32 1.21
C MET A 175 11.03 7.29 0.49
N SER A 176 9.79 6.87 0.21
CA SER A 176 8.82 7.73 -0.45
C SER A 176 8.40 8.94 0.41
N VAL A 177 8.26 8.76 1.73
CA VAL A 177 8.02 9.88 2.66
C VAL A 177 9.22 10.81 2.71
N LEU A 178 10.43 10.28 2.86
CA LEU A 178 11.66 11.07 2.93
C LEU A 178 11.92 11.83 1.63
N ARG A 179 11.61 11.23 0.48
CA ARG A 179 11.69 11.92 -0.82
C ARG A 179 10.70 13.08 -0.91
N ASP A 180 9.43 12.87 -0.52
CA ASP A 180 8.43 13.94 -0.53
C ASP A 180 8.88 15.13 0.35
N ILE A 181 9.60 14.87 1.45
CA ILE A 181 10.19 15.90 2.32
C ILE A 181 11.36 16.60 1.62
N ALA A 182 12.28 15.85 1.03
CA ALA A 182 13.44 16.41 0.30
C ALA A 182 13.02 17.30 -0.86
N GLU A 183 11.98 16.89 -1.61
CA GLU A 183 11.38 17.61 -2.75
C GLU A 183 10.45 18.76 -2.33
N LYS A 184 10.35 19.07 -1.03
CA LYS A 184 9.53 20.17 -0.51
C LYS A 184 8.05 20.08 -0.93
N LYS A 185 7.48 18.85 -1.01
CA LYS A 185 6.05 18.70 -1.32
C LYS A 185 5.21 19.53 -0.35
N PRO A 186 4.12 20.18 -0.80
CA PRO A 186 3.35 21.14 0.02
C PRO A 186 2.93 20.62 1.39
N THR A 187 2.56 19.36 1.49
CA THR A 187 2.19 18.71 2.75
C THR A 187 3.34 18.57 3.75
N TYR A 188 4.59 18.70 3.30
CA TYR A 188 5.81 18.61 4.10
C TYR A 188 6.59 19.93 4.18
N ALA A 189 6.00 21.05 3.75
CA ALA A 189 6.64 22.38 3.77
C ALA A 189 7.08 22.83 5.20
N PHE A 190 6.52 22.23 6.24
CA PHE A 190 6.86 22.47 7.65
C PHE A 190 8.23 21.91 8.07
N ALA A 191 8.79 20.97 7.31
CA ALA A 191 10.09 20.38 7.64
C ALA A 191 11.21 21.43 7.47
N ASP A 192 12.08 21.50 8.48
CA ASP A 192 13.24 22.39 8.45
C ASP A 192 14.30 21.92 7.44
N GLU A 193 15.24 22.79 7.12
CA GLU A 193 16.27 22.50 6.11
C GLU A 193 17.21 21.38 6.53
N VAL A 194 17.50 21.23 7.83
CA VAL A 194 18.35 20.14 8.34
C VAL A 194 17.70 18.78 8.08
N ARG A 195 16.38 18.64 8.36
CA ARG A 195 15.64 17.40 8.07
C ARG A 195 15.52 17.15 6.59
N ARG A 196 15.32 18.18 5.75
CA ARG A 196 15.29 18.03 4.29
C ARG A 196 16.60 17.48 3.75
N GLN A 197 17.74 18.04 4.20
CA GLN A 197 19.05 17.57 3.79
C GLN A 197 19.30 16.13 4.24
N LYS A 198 18.94 15.78 5.49
CA LYS A 198 19.02 14.40 5.98
C LYS A 198 18.14 13.47 5.17
N ALA A 199 16.92 13.89 4.84
CA ALA A 199 15.99 13.10 4.03
C ALA A 199 16.53 12.87 2.60
N ASN A 200 17.08 13.90 1.97
CA ASN A 200 17.73 13.75 0.66
C ASN A 200 18.87 12.75 0.70
N ASN A 201 19.78 12.89 1.65
CA ASN A 201 20.92 11.97 1.82
C ASN A 201 20.45 10.54 2.11
N ALA A 202 19.40 10.38 2.91
CA ALA A 202 18.82 9.08 3.21
C ALA A 202 18.21 8.41 1.95
N VAL A 203 17.52 9.17 1.10
CA VAL A 203 16.99 8.67 -0.17
C VAL A 203 18.12 8.25 -1.10
N GLN A 204 19.17 9.04 -1.26
CA GLN A 204 20.32 8.69 -2.12
C GLN A 204 20.98 7.39 -1.67
N LYS A 205 21.31 7.25 -0.38
CA LYS A 205 21.83 6.00 0.19
C LYS A 205 20.86 4.83 0.01
N GLY A 206 19.56 5.07 0.12
CA GLY A 206 18.53 4.06 -0.11
C GLY A 206 18.49 3.55 -1.55
N ILE A 207 18.68 4.45 -2.53
CA ILE A 207 18.79 4.07 -3.95
C ILE A 207 20.03 3.20 -4.17
N GLU A 208 21.19 3.58 -3.64
CA GLU A 208 22.40 2.76 -3.73
C GLU A 208 22.21 1.38 -3.10
N CYS A 209 21.54 1.32 -1.94
CA CYS A 209 21.20 0.06 -1.28
C CYS A 209 20.29 -0.81 -2.16
N ILE A 210 19.25 -0.24 -2.78
CA ILE A 210 18.38 -0.94 -3.72
C ILE A 210 19.20 -1.54 -4.87
N LEU A 211 20.08 -0.77 -5.49
CA LEU A 211 20.91 -1.23 -6.61
C LEU A 211 21.84 -2.38 -6.19
N LYS A 212 22.44 -2.31 -4.97
CA LYS A 212 23.28 -3.39 -4.41
C LYS A 212 22.48 -4.66 -4.06
N CYS A 213 21.21 -4.53 -3.69
CA CYS A 213 20.34 -5.66 -3.39
C CYS A 213 19.80 -6.37 -4.65
N GLN A 214 19.95 -5.79 -5.85
CA GLN A 214 19.41 -6.41 -7.06
C GLN A 214 20.13 -7.74 -7.35
N ILE A 215 19.35 -8.83 -7.46
CA ILE A 215 19.90 -10.18 -7.62
C ILE A 215 20.45 -10.36 -9.03
N VAL A 216 21.69 -10.84 -9.10
CA VAL A 216 22.36 -11.18 -10.34
C VAL A 216 22.42 -12.70 -10.49
N VAL A 217 21.98 -13.21 -11.64
CA VAL A 217 22.02 -14.64 -12.00
C VAL A 217 22.74 -14.80 -13.33
N ASN A 218 23.81 -15.56 -13.33
CA ASN A 218 24.64 -15.78 -14.54
C ASN A 218 25.02 -14.46 -15.23
N GLY A 219 25.51 -13.49 -14.47
CA GLY A 219 25.92 -12.17 -14.94
C GLY A 219 24.79 -11.23 -15.36
N LYS A 220 23.52 -11.62 -15.24
CA LYS A 220 22.35 -10.79 -15.60
C LYS A 220 21.61 -10.35 -14.36
N LYS A 221 21.34 -9.05 -14.24
CA LYS A 221 20.47 -8.50 -13.21
C LYS A 221 19.03 -9.03 -13.39
N THR A 222 18.36 -9.29 -12.27
CA THR A 222 16.96 -9.75 -12.23
C THR A 222 16.11 -8.77 -11.42
N ALA A 223 15.52 -9.21 -10.31
CA ALA A 223 14.74 -8.37 -9.41
C ALA A 223 15.23 -8.55 -7.96
N TRP A 224 14.42 -8.33 -6.97
CA TRP A 224 14.82 -8.29 -5.55
C TRP A 224 14.15 -9.40 -4.75
N CYS A 225 14.79 -9.82 -3.66
CA CYS A 225 14.16 -10.61 -2.61
C CYS A 225 13.27 -9.70 -1.72
N ALA A 226 12.36 -10.31 -0.99
CA ALA A 226 11.56 -9.57 0.00
C ALA A 226 12.40 -9.06 1.17
N GLN A 227 13.47 -9.78 1.55
CA GLN A 227 14.46 -9.37 2.54
C GLN A 227 15.88 -9.64 2.05
N HIS A 228 16.82 -8.75 2.43
CA HIS A 228 18.24 -8.87 2.15
C HIS A 228 19.04 -8.68 3.43
N ASP A 229 20.16 -9.39 3.51
CA ASP A 229 21.08 -9.28 4.64
C ASP A 229 21.56 -7.83 4.83
N GLU A 230 21.53 -7.35 6.06
CA GLU A 230 21.85 -5.98 6.41
C GLU A 230 23.34 -5.62 6.28
N LYS A 231 24.20 -6.58 5.96
CA LYS A 231 25.65 -6.36 5.76
C LYS A 231 26.11 -6.74 4.38
N THR A 232 25.65 -7.89 3.88
CA THR A 232 26.15 -8.50 2.63
C THR A 232 25.21 -8.28 1.44
N PHE A 233 24.00 -7.74 1.65
CA PHE A 233 22.95 -7.53 0.63
C PHE A 233 22.41 -8.81 -0.02
N ILE A 234 22.84 -10.01 0.41
CA ILE A 234 22.34 -11.26 -0.16
C ILE A 234 20.89 -11.53 0.23
N PRO A 235 20.10 -12.24 -0.58
CA PRO A 235 18.74 -12.65 -0.25
C PRO A 235 18.66 -13.45 1.05
N ARG A 236 17.67 -13.16 1.90
CA ARG A 236 17.48 -13.81 3.21
C ARG A 236 16.06 -14.34 3.37
N LYS A 237 15.95 -15.42 4.14
CA LYS A 237 14.69 -16.00 4.58
C LYS A 237 14.05 -15.11 5.66
N ALA A 238 12.73 -14.94 5.62
CA ALA A 238 11.96 -14.38 6.73
C ALA A 238 11.25 -15.49 7.51
N ARG A 239 9.94 -15.66 7.34
CA ARG A 239 9.21 -16.79 7.95
C ARG A 239 9.63 -18.11 7.32
N SER A 240 9.30 -19.24 7.94
CA SER A 240 9.73 -20.57 7.45
C SER A 240 9.40 -20.80 5.97
N TYR A 241 8.26 -20.31 5.50
CA TYR A 241 7.76 -20.46 4.13
C TYR A 241 8.14 -19.29 3.19
N GLU A 242 8.88 -18.29 3.65
CA GLU A 242 9.40 -17.18 2.87
C GLU A 242 10.89 -17.36 2.63
N LEU A 243 11.21 -18.23 1.69
CA LEU A 243 12.58 -18.62 1.39
C LEU A 243 13.36 -17.52 0.66
N PRO A 244 14.72 -17.50 0.71
CA PRO A 244 15.51 -16.65 -0.15
C PRO A 244 15.13 -16.89 -1.62
N SER A 245 14.64 -15.83 -2.29
CA SER A 245 14.01 -15.96 -3.62
C SER A 245 14.01 -14.62 -4.33
N ILE A 246 13.66 -14.61 -5.61
CA ILE A 246 13.32 -13.38 -6.32
C ILE A 246 11.83 -13.14 -6.12
N SER A 247 11.44 -11.97 -5.60
CA SER A 247 10.04 -11.66 -5.34
C SER A 247 9.34 -11.07 -6.55
N GLY A 248 8.27 -11.72 -7.01
CA GLY A 248 7.37 -11.18 -8.04
C GLY A 248 6.41 -10.10 -7.53
N SER A 249 6.25 -9.99 -6.22
CA SER A 249 5.37 -9.00 -5.59
C SER A 249 6.13 -7.73 -5.20
N GLU A 250 7.07 -7.86 -4.28
CA GLU A 250 7.80 -6.74 -3.68
C GLU A 250 8.63 -5.96 -4.69
N SER A 251 9.22 -6.66 -5.68
CA SER A 251 10.02 -6.03 -6.73
C SER A 251 9.24 -5.02 -7.57
N VAL A 252 7.92 -5.15 -7.70
CA VAL A 252 7.08 -4.16 -8.42
C VAL A 252 7.15 -2.80 -7.72
N GLY A 253 7.05 -2.79 -6.39
CA GLY A 253 7.18 -1.56 -5.59
C GLY A 253 8.54 -0.91 -5.73
N VAL A 254 9.61 -1.73 -5.74
CA VAL A 254 10.98 -1.27 -5.94
C VAL A 254 11.16 -0.63 -7.32
N VAL A 255 10.72 -1.32 -8.38
CA VAL A 255 10.81 -0.79 -9.77
C VAL A 255 10.05 0.54 -9.89
N ARG A 256 8.81 0.61 -9.37
CA ARG A 256 8.02 1.85 -9.40
C ARG A 256 8.68 3.00 -8.65
N PHE A 257 9.33 2.71 -7.52
CA PHE A 257 10.09 3.73 -6.80
C PHE A 257 11.25 4.26 -7.64
N LEU A 258 12.06 3.36 -8.23
CA LEU A 258 13.16 3.77 -9.11
C LEU A 258 12.66 4.54 -10.34
N MET A 259 11.55 4.10 -10.96
CA MET A 259 10.92 4.80 -12.10
C MET A 259 10.40 6.20 -11.75
N SER A 260 10.13 6.47 -10.48
CA SER A 260 9.64 7.77 -10.01
C SER A 260 10.74 8.79 -9.75
N ILE A 261 12.01 8.45 -10.00
CA ILE A 261 13.16 9.34 -9.89
C ILE A 261 13.26 10.14 -11.19
N ASP A 262 13.30 11.47 -11.06
CA ASP A 262 13.60 12.33 -12.20
C ASP A 262 15.11 12.29 -12.51
N ASN A 263 15.44 12.24 -13.81
CA ASN A 263 16.82 12.10 -14.29
C ASN A 263 17.54 10.89 -13.65
N PRO A 264 17.01 9.66 -13.82
CA PRO A 264 17.60 8.46 -13.25
C PRO A 264 19.02 8.22 -13.80
N SER A 265 19.92 7.74 -12.93
CA SER A 265 21.27 7.36 -13.37
C SER A 265 21.25 6.17 -14.33
N PRO A 266 22.32 5.97 -15.13
CA PRO A 266 22.43 4.81 -16.02
C PRO A 266 22.25 3.47 -15.28
N GLU A 267 22.76 3.35 -14.05
CA GLU A 267 22.62 2.15 -13.21
C GLU A 267 21.15 1.93 -12.78
N ALA A 268 20.42 3.02 -12.46
CA ALA A 268 19.00 2.94 -12.14
C ALA A 268 18.17 2.55 -13.37
N ILE A 269 18.49 3.09 -14.56
CA ILE A 269 17.86 2.73 -15.83
C ILE A 269 18.10 1.24 -16.10
N GLU A 270 19.33 0.76 -15.99
CA GLU A 270 19.69 -0.65 -16.19
C GLU A 270 18.94 -1.55 -15.19
N ALA A 271 18.87 -1.14 -13.92
CA ALA A 271 18.17 -1.90 -12.88
C ALA A 271 16.67 -2.06 -13.19
N ILE A 272 16.01 -0.98 -13.61
CA ILE A 272 14.60 -0.97 -14.00
C ILE A 272 14.39 -1.87 -15.21
N GLN A 273 15.17 -1.68 -16.27
CA GLN A 273 15.04 -2.45 -17.51
C GLN A 273 15.28 -3.94 -17.28
N SER A 274 16.29 -4.31 -16.51
CA SER A 274 16.58 -5.70 -16.17
C SER A 274 15.45 -6.37 -15.40
N ALA A 275 14.85 -5.66 -14.44
CA ALA A 275 13.71 -6.17 -13.68
C ALA A 275 12.46 -6.31 -14.56
N VAL A 276 12.18 -5.35 -15.44
CA VAL A 276 11.07 -5.42 -16.40
C VAL A 276 11.23 -6.59 -17.36
N ALA A 277 12.43 -6.78 -17.92
CA ALA A 277 12.73 -7.93 -18.76
C ALA A 277 12.57 -9.26 -17.99
N TRP A 278 12.98 -9.29 -16.71
CA TRP A 278 12.77 -10.45 -15.86
C TRP A 278 11.27 -10.71 -15.66
N PHE A 279 10.43 -9.72 -15.32
CA PHE A 279 8.98 -9.87 -15.19
C PHE A 279 8.34 -10.42 -16.47
N GLY A 280 8.77 -9.94 -17.63
CA GLY A 280 8.30 -10.43 -18.94
C GLY A 280 8.56 -11.93 -19.14
N ARG A 281 9.73 -12.41 -18.68
CA ARG A 281 10.14 -13.83 -18.81
C ARG A 281 9.43 -14.78 -17.85
N VAL A 282 9.13 -14.32 -16.60
CA VAL A 282 8.62 -15.19 -15.55
C VAL A 282 7.11 -15.16 -15.39
N LYS A 283 6.41 -14.44 -16.26
CA LYS A 283 4.94 -14.43 -16.27
C LYS A 283 4.40 -15.83 -16.52
N LEU A 284 3.38 -16.20 -15.78
CA LEU A 284 2.67 -17.47 -15.91
C LEU A 284 1.40 -17.22 -16.73
N THR A 285 1.22 -17.95 -17.82
CA THR A 285 0.08 -17.84 -18.75
C THR A 285 -0.68 -19.15 -18.83
N GLY A 286 -1.93 -19.11 -19.32
CA GLY A 286 -2.74 -20.31 -19.51
C GLY A 286 -3.26 -20.92 -18.21
N ILE A 287 -3.20 -20.18 -17.10
CA ILE A 287 -3.67 -20.62 -15.79
C ILE A 287 -4.46 -19.52 -15.07
N ARG A 288 -5.39 -19.93 -14.21
CA ARG A 288 -6.14 -19.06 -13.31
C ARG A 288 -6.18 -19.66 -11.90
N GLN A 289 -5.92 -18.85 -10.89
CA GLN A 289 -6.19 -19.20 -9.49
C GLN A 289 -7.64 -18.85 -9.17
N ILE A 290 -8.39 -19.81 -8.63
CA ILE A 290 -9.78 -19.61 -8.18
C ILE A 290 -9.95 -20.07 -6.73
N ASN A 291 -10.97 -19.55 -6.08
CA ASN A 291 -11.49 -20.07 -4.82
C ASN A 291 -12.56 -21.12 -5.20
N LYS A 292 -12.24 -22.41 -5.09
CA LYS A 292 -13.16 -23.50 -5.31
C LYS A 292 -13.99 -23.72 -4.05
N PRO A 293 -15.33 -23.53 -4.07
CA PRO A 293 -16.16 -23.74 -2.89
C PRO A 293 -16.03 -25.15 -2.34
N ASP A 294 -15.89 -25.28 -1.02
CA ASP A 294 -15.86 -26.55 -0.29
C ASP A 294 -16.27 -26.29 1.16
N SER A 295 -17.51 -26.64 1.50
CA SER A 295 -18.10 -26.41 2.82
C SER A 295 -17.51 -27.28 3.93
N SER A 296 -16.72 -28.31 3.58
CA SER A 296 -16.01 -29.14 4.56
C SER A 296 -14.74 -28.48 5.11
N LEU A 297 -14.27 -27.39 4.45
CA LEU A 297 -13.06 -26.69 4.80
C LEU A 297 -13.36 -25.47 5.69
N GLU A 298 -12.43 -25.14 6.59
CA GLU A 298 -12.56 -24.05 7.57
C GLU A 298 -12.96 -22.69 6.94
N SER A 299 -12.40 -22.35 5.77
CA SER A 299 -12.70 -21.08 5.06
C SER A 299 -13.86 -21.22 4.08
N GLY A 300 -14.53 -22.37 3.98
CA GLY A 300 -15.58 -22.65 3.02
C GLY A 300 -15.13 -22.77 1.56
N TYR A 301 -13.83 -22.75 1.30
CA TYR A 301 -13.24 -22.92 -0.04
C TYR A 301 -11.80 -23.41 0.02
N ASP A 302 -11.30 -23.91 -1.11
CA ASP A 302 -9.86 -24.10 -1.36
C ASP A 302 -9.37 -23.20 -2.49
N LYS A 303 -8.11 -22.81 -2.48
CA LYS A 303 -7.44 -22.14 -3.60
C LYS A 303 -6.83 -23.17 -4.52
N VAL A 304 -7.30 -23.21 -5.76
CA VAL A 304 -6.80 -24.14 -6.78
C VAL A 304 -6.38 -23.39 -8.04
N ILE A 305 -5.48 -23.99 -8.80
CA ILE A 305 -5.07 -23.51 -10.12
C ILE A 305 -5.75 -24.35 -11.18
N ILE A 306 -6.45 -23.72 -12.10
CA ILE A 306 -7.08 -24.34 -13.27
C ILE A 306 -6.38 -23.89 -14.55
N LYS A 307 -6.46 -24.71 -15.59
CA LYS A 307 -6.05 -24.31 -16.95
C LYS A 307 -7.10 -23.34 -17.51
N ASP A 308 -6.64 -22.19 -18.02
CA ASP A 308 -7.46 -21.18 -18.66
C ASP A 308 -6.63 -20.38 -19.66
N ALA A 309 -6.73 -20.72 -20.93
CA ALA A 309 -5.97 -20.10 -22.01
C ALA A 309 -6.31 -18.60 -22.19
N THR A 310 -7.47 -18.15 -21.69
CA THR A 310 -7.93 -16.74 -21.81
C THR A 310 -7.56 -15.90 -20.61
N ALA A 311 -7.02 -16.52 -19.53
CA ALA A 311 -6.66 -15.81 -18.32
C ALA A 311 -5.50 -14.82 -18.57
N PRO A 312 -5.57 -13.60 -17.99
CA PRO A 312 -4.44 -12.68 -18.04
C PRO A 312 -3.24 -13.29 -17.28
N PRO A 313 -2.00 -12.91 -17.68
CA PRO A 313 -0.81 -13.39 -17.00
C PRO A 313 -0.82 -13.10 -15.50
N VAL A 314 -0.33 -14.05 -14.71
CA VAL A 314 -0.10 -13.91 -13.27
C VAL A 314 1.37 -14.11 -12.95
N TRP A 315 1.81 -13.67 -11.78
CA TRP A 315 3.15 -13.88 -11.26
C TRP A 315 3.10 -14.62 -9.94
N ALA A 316 4.08 -15.50 -9.72
CA ALA A 316 4.30 -16.06 -8.40
C ALA A 316 4.87 -14.98 -7.47
N ARG A 317 4.55 -15.05 -6.18
CA ARG A 317 5.16 -14.17 -5.19
C ARG A 317 6.65 -14.45 -5.05
N PHE A 318 7.06 -15.71 -5.15
CA PHE A 318 8.45 -16.14 -5.00
C PHE A 318 8.90 -17.02 -6.17
N TYR A 319 10.12 -16.76 -6.64
CA TYR A 319 10.79 -17.52 -7.69
C TYR A 319 12.16 -17.98 -7.20
N GLN A 320 12.51 -19.22 -7.54
CA GLN A 320 13.81 -19.80 -7.22
C GLN A 320 14.93 -19.02 -7.93
N ILE A 321 15.92 -18.60 -7.16
CA ILE A 321 17.13 -17.95 -7.71
C ILE A 321 17.86 -18.94 -8.60
N GLY A 322 18.25 -18.51 -9.78
CA GLY A 322 18.95 -19.33 -10.78
C GLY A 322 18.03 -19.99 -11.82
N THR A 323 16.89 -20.53 -11.41
CA THR A 323 15.98 -21.26 -12.32
C THR A 323 14.76 -20.47 -12.75
N ASN A 324 14.37 -19.43 -12.00
CA ASN A 324 13.13 -18.67 -12.17
C ASN A 324 11.84 -19.53 -12.09
N LYS A 325 11.89 -20.70 -11.46
CA LYS A 325 10.70 -21.51 -11.22
C LYS A 325 9.91 -20.94 -10.04
N PRO A 326 8.58 -20.89 -10.09
CA PRO A 326 7.75 -20.54 -8.93
C PRO A 326 8.05 -21.41 -7.73
N ILE A 327 8.02 -20.83 -6.53
CA ILE A 327 8.17 -21.55 -5.27
C ILE A 327 6.90 -21.38 -4.47
N PHE A 328 6.38 -22.52 -3.98
CA PHE A 328 5.33 -22.59 -2.96
C PHE A 328 5.93 -23.29 -1.73
N CYS A 329 5.48 -22.95 -0.53
CA CYS A 329 6.09 -23.51 0.67
C CYS A 329 5.08 -23.58 1.82
N SER A 330 5.07 -24.68 2.53
CA SER A 330 4.37 -24.83 3.82
C SER A 330 5.25 -24.33 4.97
N ARG A 331 4.75 -24.43 6.22
CA ARG A 331 5.51 -24.01 7.40
C ARG A 331 6.73 -24.89 7.70
N ASP A 332 6.84 -26.04 7.04
CA ASP A 332 8.01 -26.92 7.09
C ASP A 332 9.27 -26.32 6.46
N GLY A 333 9.10 -25.27 5.63
CA GLY A 333 10.22 -24.63 4.94
C GLY A 333 10.72 -25.41 3.71
N ILE A 334 9.99 -26.41 3.24
CA ILE A 334 10.35 -27.25 2.10
C ILE A 334 9.72 -26.67 0.83
N PRO A 335 10.53 -26.24 -0.17
CA PRO A 335 10.00 -25.67 -1.42
C PRO A 335 9.21 -26.73 -2.21
N LYS A 336 8.07 -26.33 -2.75
CA LYS A 336 7.19 -27.12 -3.61
C LYS A 336 7.04 -26.46 -4.96
N ALA A 337 6.77 -27.26 -6.00
CA ALA A 337 6.62 -26.79 -7.36
C ALA A 337 5.22 -26.25 -7.65
N THR A 338 4.21 -26.73 -6.96
CA THR A 338 2.81 -26.37 -7.21
C THR A 338 2.09 -25.91 -5.94
N LEU A 339 1.04 -25.12 -6.12
CA LEU A 339 0.18 -24.66 -5.01
C LEU A 339 -0.53 -25.84 -4.33
N ALA A 340 -0.87 -26.88 -5.07
CA ALA A 340 -1.57 -28.04 -4.54
C ALA A 340 -0.75 -28.86 -3.52
N GLU A 341 0.58 -28.80 -3.59
CA GLU A 341 1.47 -29.57 -2.72
C GLU A 341 1.69 -28.93 -1.34
N ILE A 342 1.26 -27.69 -1.13
CA ILE A 342 1.41 -27.03 0.17
C ILE A 342 0.17 -27.21 1.03
N SER A 343 0.33 -27.06 2.36
CA SER A 343 -0.78 -27.22 3.31
C SER A 343 -1.93 -26.24 3.01
N TYR A 344 -3.15 -26.68 3.28
CA TYR A 344 -4.38 -25.89 3.10
C TYR A 344 -4.27 -24.50 3.74
N GLU A 345 -3.82 -24.42 4.99
CA GLU A 345 -3.65 -23.18 5.75
C GLU A 345 -2.72 -22.19 5.02
N ARG A 346 -1.63 -22.67 4.41
CA ARG A 346 -0.75 -21.81 3.63
C ARG A 346 -1.32 -21.50 2.25
N ARG A 347 -1.99 -22.43 1.63
CA ARG A 347 -2.62 -22.26 0.32
C ARG A 347 -3.69 -21.17 0.34
N THR A 348 -4.57 -21.19 1.33
CA THR A 348 -5.67 -20.22 1.46
C THR A 348 -5.26 -18.93 2.18
N GLY A 349 -4.40 -19.00 3.18
CA GLY A 349 -4.01 -17.88 4.05
C GLY A 349 -2.87 -17.00 3.51
N TYR A 350 -2.41 -17.19 2.25
CA TYR A 350 -1.32 -16.41 1.69
C TYR A 350 -1.52 -16.11 0.20
N SER A 351 -0.92 -15.01 -0.29
CA SER A 351 -1.02 -14.60 -1.70
C SER A 351 0.19 -15.13 -2.48
N TRP A 352 0.08 -16.38 -2.96
CA TRP A 352 1.15 -17.05 -3.71
C TRP A 352 1.23 -16.61 -5.16
N LEU A 353 0.09 -16.36 -5.79
CA LEU A 353 -0.03 -15.85 -7.15
C LEU A 353 -0.80 -14.54 -7.13
N GLY A 354 -0.49 -13.65 -8.08
CA GLY A 354 -1.20 -12.39 -8.24
C GLY A 354 -0.88 -11.69 -9.55
N TYR A 355 -1.66 -10.68 -9.86
CA TYR A 355 -1.50 -9.80 -11.02
C TYR A 355 -0.47 -8.69 -10.77
N TYR A 356 0.62 -9.02 -10.03
CA TYR A 356 1.53 -8.04 -9.44
C TYR A 356 2.13 -7.06 -10.45
N ALA A 357 2.64 -7.56 -11.58
CA ALA A 357 3.32 -6.74 -12.58
C ALA A 357 2.42 -6.28 -13.73
N THR A 358 1.10 -6.57 -13.72
CA THR A 358 0.21 -6.26 -14.85
C THR A 358 0.26 -4.79 -15.24
N SER A 359 -0.05 -3.88 -14.33
CA SER A 359 -0.06 -2.44 -14.63
C SER A 359 1.35 -1.88 -14.81
N LEU A 360 2.35 -2.44 -14.14
CA LEU A 360 3.74 -2.06 -14.35
C LEU A 360 4.15 -2.29 -15.82
N LEU A 361 3.87 -3.47 -16.38
CA LEU A 361 4.27 -3.81 -17.75
C LEU A 361 3.37 -3.17 -18.81
N ALA A 362 2.05 -3.07 -18.53
CA ALA A 362 1.10 -2.58 -19.52
C ALA A 362 1.03 -1.05 -19.61
N LYS A 363 1.35 -0.33 -18.53
CA LYS A 363 1.13 1.11 -18.43
C LYS A 363 2.35 1.87 -17.93
N ASP A 364 2.87 1.48 -16.74
CA ASP A 364 3.82 2.33 -16.03
C ASP A 364 5.18 2.37 -16.75
N TYR A 365 5.71 1.19 -17.11
CA TYR A 365 7.01 1.09 -17.80
C TYR A 365 6.99 1.67 -19.21
N PRO A 366 6.01 1.43 -20.10
CA PRO A 366 5.98 2.07 -21.42
C PRO A 366 6.02 3.59 -21.36
N ALA A 367 5.28 4.20 -20.41
CA ALA A 367 5.30 5.65 -20.22
C ALA A 367 6.65 6.16 -19.72
N TRP A 368 7.27 5.45 -18.78
CA TRP A 368 8.60 5.77 -18.26
C TRP A 368 9.70 5.56 -19.32
N GLN A 369 9.66 4.44 -20.04
CA GLN A 369 10.63 4.07 -21.07
C GLN A 369 10.68 5.13 -22.19
N LYS A 370 9.51 5.59 -22.65
CA LYS A 370 9.42 6.66 -23.65
C LYS A 370 10.13 7.95 -23.22
N LYS A 371 10.14 8.25 -21.91
CA LYS A 371 10.77 9.47 -21.36
C LYS A 371 12.27 9.31 -21.11
N TRP A 372 12.70 8.15 -20.57
CA TRP A 372 14.03 7.99 -19.99
C TRP A 372 14.93 6.98 -20.67
N ALA A 373 14.38 6.10 -21.52
CA ALA A 373 15.13 5.08 -22.25
C ALA A 373 14.50 4.81 -23.63
N PRO A 374 14.30 5.82 -24.49
CA PRO A 374 13.54 5.70 -25.74
C PRO A 374 14.14 4.68 -26.73
N GLU A 375 15.45 4.48 -26.71
CA GLU A 375 16.17 3.60 -27.64
C GLU A 375 16.07 2.10 -27.27
N LYS A 376 15.56 1.75 -26.10
CA LYS A 376 15.47 0.36 -25.61
C LYS A 376 14.05 0.01 -25.18
N ASP A 377 13.19 -0.30 -26.14
CA ASP A 377 11.91 -0.94 -25.83
C ASP A 377 12.11 -2.44 -25.62
N LEU A 378 12.05 -2.88 -24.37
CA LEU A 378 12.21 -4.29 -23.98
C LEU A 378 10.93 -5.11 -24.09
N LEU A 379 9.77 -4.47 -24.34
CA LEU A 379 8.47 -5.12 -24.41
C LEU A 379 7.97 -5.27 -25.85
N SER A 380 8.62 -4.67 -26.82
CA SER A 380 8.26 -4.69 -28.25
C SER A 380 8.69 -5.96 -29.00
N LYS A 381 9.09 -7.02 -28.30
CA LYS A 381 9.50 -8.30 -28.92
C LYS A 381 8.43 -9.36 -28.76
#